data_264781a013b907bdc25ecb25db239233
#
_entry.id   264781a013b907bdc25ecb25db239233
#
_cell.length_a   1.000
_cell.length_b   1.000
_cell.length_c   1.000
_cell.angle_alpha   90.00
_cell.angle_beta   90.00
_cell.angle_gamma   90.00
#
_symmetry.space_group_name_H-M   'P 1'
#
loop_
_entity.id
_entity.type
_entity.pdbx_description
1 polymer ?
#
loop_
_entity_poly.entity_id
_entity_poly.type
_entity_poly.pdbx_seq_one_letter_code
_entity_poly.pdbx_strand_id
1 'polypeptide(L)'
;PLLIVGEGPGEREDLTGRPFVGRAGALLDECLAENRITRKHVYITNIVKCRACSSENSRKRNRPPSTAETNACRPYLDRQLEIIRPRVVLCLGSPSANALIHTNFRIMQERGRFFEVPFADYAIAALHPAYILRQGGQAFRDVRATLVADIGAARLKVVEIRKAEAKTLF
;
A
#
# COMPACT_ATOMS: atom_id res chain seq x y z
N PRO A 1 7.45 12.04 -4.20
CA PRO A 1 7.62 10.58 -4.19
C PRO A 1 6.28 9.85 -4.19
N LEU A 2 6.28 8.56 -4.63
CA LEU A 2 5.19 7.62 -4.43
C LEU A 2 5.46 6.80 -3.18
N LEU A 3 4.50 6.76 -2.27
CA LEU A 3 4.56 5.96 -1.05
C LEU A 3 3.49 4.86 -1.12
N ILE A 4 3.85 3.62 -0.78
CA ILE A 4 2.96 2.45 -0.79
C ILE A 4 2.75 1.98 0.64
N VAL A 5 1.49 1.82 1.06
CA VAL A 5 1.14 1.45 2.43
C VAL A 5 0.26 0.20 2.43
N GLY A 6 0.74 -0.88 3.05
CA GLY A 6 -0.02 -2.08 3.33
C GLY A 6 -0.58 -2.11 4.75
N GLU A 7 -1.13 -3.24 5.16
CA GLU A 7 -1.72 -3.45 6.48
C GLU A 7 -0.65 -3.68 7.55
N GLY A 8 0.15 -4.72 7.41
CA GLY A 8 1.14 -5.11 8.41
C GLY A 8 2.12 -6.15 7.88
N PRO A 9 3.22 -6.42 8.64
CA PRO A 9 4.19 -7.42 8.28
C PRO A 9 3.59 -8.84 8.33
N GLY A 10 3.94 -9.66 7.36
CA GLY A 10 3.79 -11.10 7.41
C GLY A 10 5.00 -11.78 8.07
N GLU A 11 5.08 -13.11 7.99
CA GLU A 11 6.16 -13.87 8.62
C GLU A 11 7.54 -13.56 8.05
N ARG A 12 7.66 -13.46 6.73
CA ARG A 12 8.93 -13.14 6.06
C ARG A 12 9.40 -11.73 6.41
N GLU A 13 8.47 -10.79 6.46
CA GLU A 13 8.73 -9.41 6.83
C GLU A 13 9.17 -9.29 8.29
N ASP A 14 8.55 -10.05 9.20
CA ASP A 14 8.89 -10.11 10.62
C ASP A 14 10.31 -10.63 10.85
N LEU A 15 10.72 -11.66 10.07
CA LEU A 15 12.05 -12.25 10.12
C LEU A 15 13.14 -11.34 9.53
N THR A 16 12.82 -10.55 8.52
CA THR A 16 13.82 -9.78 7.77
C THR A 16 13.85 -8.29 8.10
N GLY A 17 12.83 -7.78 8.79
CA GLY A 17 12.66 -6.35 9.07
C GLY A 17 12.36 -5.50 7.83
N ARG A 18 12.01 -6.11 6.68
CA ARG A 18 11.75 -5.42 5.42
C ARG A 18 10.31 -5.62 4.95
N PRO A 19 9.60 -4.56 4.53
CA PRO A 19 8.23 -4.68 4.08
C PRO A 19 8.11 -5.40 2.72
N PHE A 20 7.05 -6.18 2.56
CA PHE A 20 6.69 -6.84 1.30
C PHE A 20 7.81 -7.69 0.68
N VAL A 21 8.39 -8.61 1.45
CA VAL A 21 9.43 -9.55 0.99
C VAL A 21 8.94 -11.00 0.87
N GLY A 22 7.70 -11.27 1.25
CA GLY A 22 7.04 -12.55 1.06
C GLY A 22 6.37 -12.67 -0.33
N ARG A 23 5.48 -13.67 -0.49
CA ARG A 23 4.77 -13.94 -1.75
C ARG A 23 3.97 -12.72 -2.26
N ALA A 24 3.29 -12.01 -1.35
CA ALA A 24 2.56 -10.79 -1.69
C ALA A 24 3.51 -9.68 -2.19
N GLY A 25 4.69 -9.60 -1.60
CA GLY A 25 5.73 -8.67 -2.03
C GLY A 25 6.29 -8.98 -3.41
N ALA A 26 6.51 -10.26 -3.72
CA ALA A 26 6.95 -10.67 -5.07
C ALA A 26 5.93 -10.27 -6.14
N LEU A 27 4.63 -10.50 -5.90
CA LEU A 27 3.57 -10.06 -6.82
C LEU A 27 3.53 -8.53 -6.95
N LEU A 28 3.73 -7.80 -5.84
CA LEU A 28 3.81 -6.34 -5.89
C LEU A 28 4.99 -5.88 -6.77
N ASP A 29 6.16 -6.51 -6.63
CA ASP A 29 7.34 -6.18 -7.43
C ASP A 29 7.11 -6.42 -8.92
N GLU A 30 6.45 -7.52 -9.29
CA GLU A 30 6.06 -7.78 -10.69
C GLU A 30 5.13 -6.68 -11.22
N CYS A 31 4.07 -6.32 -10.47
CA CYS A 31 3.13 -5.27 -10.88
C CYS A 31 3.79 -3.88 -10.96
N LEU A 32 4.76 -3.59 -10.09
CA LEU A 32 5.58 -2.38 -10.16
C LEU A 32 6.44 -2.38 -11.43
N ALA A 33 7.09 -3.50 -11.74
CA ALA A 33 7.96 -3.64 -12.90
C ALA A 33 7.22 -3.42 -14.23
N GLU A 34 5.97 -3.90 -14.36
CA GLU A 34 5.11 -3.61 -15.52
C GLU A 34 4.86 -2.11 -15.72
N ASN A 35 4.86 -1.36 -14.64
CA ASN A 35 4.77 0.11 -14.66
C ASN A 35 6.14 0.81 -14.73
N ARG A 36 7.23 0.07 -15.00
CA ARG A 36 8.62 0.58 -15.02
C ARG A 36 9.02 1.24 -13.69
N ILE A 37 8.51 0.72 -12.60
CA ILE A 37 8.84 1.13 -11.23
C ILE A 37 9.65 0.02 -10.58
N THR A 38 10.70 0.37 -9.85
CA THR A 38 11.42 -0.54 -8.94
C THR A 38 11.28 -0.03 -7.51
N ARG A 39 11.63 -0.86 -6.52
CA ARG A 39 11.64 -0.46 -5.11
C ARG A 39 12.50 0.77 -4.80
N LYS A 40 13.47 1.09 -5.65
CA LYS A 40 14.31 2.30 -5.51
C LYS A 40 13.54 3.60 -5.80
N HIS A 41 12.43 3.50 -6.53
CA HIS A 41 11.61 4.66 -6.91
C HIS A 41 10.49 4.97 -5.93
N VAL A 42 10.21 4.07 -4.99
CA VAL A 42 9.07 4.15 -4.07
C VAL A 42 9.50 3.89 -2.63
N TYR A 43 8.75 4.42 -1.68
CA TYR A 43 8.87 4.01 -0.30
C TYR A 43 7.72 3.06 0.04
N ILE A 44 8.03 1.91 0.64
CA ILE A 44 7.03 0.89 0.98
C ILE A 44 7.01 0.71 2.49
N THR A 45 5.82 0.76 3.08
CA THR A 45 5.61 0.58 4.52
C THR A 45 4.25 -0.08 4.79
N ASN A 46 3.86 -0.16 6.05
CA ASN A 46 2.58 -0.68 6.51
C ASN A 46 1.99 0.23 7.58
N ILE A 47 0.67 0.09 7.86
CA ILE A 47 0.00 0.77 8.96
C ILE A 47 0.62 0.35 10.29
N VAL A 48 0.74 -0.97 10.54
CA VAL A 48 1.43 -1.50 11.72
C VAL A 48 2.84 -1.94 11.38
N LYS A 49 3.75 -1.77 12.37
CA LYS A 49 5.19 -2.06 12.18
C LYS A 49 5.57 -3.45 12.68
N CYS A 50 4.74 -4.07 13.52
CA CYS A 50 4.95 -5.40 14.06
C CYS A 50 3.93 -6.38 13.48
N ARG A 51 4.31 -7.65 13.38
CA ARG A 51 3.42 -8.71 12.91
C ARG A 51 2.29 -8.95 13.91
N ALA A 52 1.05 -8.70 13.50
CA ALA A 52 -0.13 -9.11 14.24
C ALA A 52 -0.38 -10.60 14.02
N CYS A 53 -0.23 -11.40 15.06
CA CYS A 53 -0.41 -12.85 14.99
C CYS A 53 -1.10 -13.39 16.25
N SER A 54 -1.75 -14.55 16.10
CA SER A 54 -2.23 -15.39 17.18
C SER A 54 -1.36 -16.65 17.26
N SER A 55 -1.22 -17.22 18.47
CA SER A 55 -0.53 -18.48 18.68
C SER A 55 -1.56 -19.58 18.92
N GLU A 56 -1.68 -20.51 18.00
CA GLU A 56 -2.49 -21.72 18.14
C GLU A 56 -1.60 -22.95 17.95
N ASN A 57 -1.58 -23.84 18.93
CA ASN A 57 -0.80 -25.11 18.87
C ASN A 57 0.66 -24.89 18.41
N SER A 58 1.37 -23.94 19.04
CA SER A 58 2.76 -23.59 18.73
C SER A 58 3.00 -22.99 17.34
N ARG A 59 1.97 -22.73 16.55
CA ARG A 59 2.09 -22.06 15.25
C ARG A 59 1.53 -20.65 15.31
N LYS A 60 2.33 -19.68 14.87
CA LYS A 60 1.88 -18.30 14.70
C LYS A 60 1.12 -18.14 13.39
N ARG A 61 -0.14 -17.66 13.46
CA ARG A 61 -0.95 -17.33 12.29
C ARG A 61 -1.15 -15.82 12.23
N ASN A 62 -1.03 -15.25 11.04
CA ASN A 62 -1.34 -13.84 10.83
C ASN A 62 -2.83 -13.59 11.09
N ARG A 63 -3.11 -12.48 11.75
CA ARG A 63 -4.46 -11.94 11.94
C ARG A 63 -4.49 -10.45 11.60
N PRO A 64 -5.66 -9.86 11.38
CA PRO A 64 -5.76 -8.40 11.30
C PRO A 64 -5.25 -7.75 12.59
N PRO A 65 -4.56 -6.60 12.51
CA PRO A 65 -4.19 -5.84 13.70
C PRO A 65 -5.44 -5.32 14.42
N SER A 66 -5.38 -5.29 15.75
CA SER A 66 -6.42 -4.66 16.56
C SER A 66 -6.35 -3.13 16.44
N THR A 67 -7.43 -2.46 16.86
CA THR A 67 -7.45 -0.99 16.93
C THR A 67 -6.35 -0.46 17.85
N ALA A 68 -6.08 -1.12 18.98
CA ALA A 68 -5.02 -0.73 19.91
C ALA A 68 -3.63 -0.83 19.25
N GLU A 69 -3.35 -1.91 18.52
CA GLU A 69 -2.09 -2.08 17.78
C GLU A 69 -1.93 -1.05 16.66
N THR A 70 -3.02 -0.77 15.93
CA THR A 70 -3.01 0.26 14.89
C THR A 70 -2.74 1.65 15.49
N ASN A 71 -3.40 1.99 16.58
CA ASN A 71 -3.20 3.28 17.28
C ASN A 71 -1.78 3.40 17.84
N ALA A 72 -1.22 2.34 18.43
CA ALA A 72 0.14 2.33 18.93
C ALA A 72 1.19 2.51 17.81
N CYS A 73 0.92 2.02 16.61
CA CYS A 73 1.81 2.18 15.45
C CYS A 73 1.59 3.50 14.68
N ARG A 74 0.48 4.17 14.87
CA ARG A 74 0.11 5.39 14.13
C ARG A 74 1.18 6.47 14.14
N PRO A 75 1.81 6.82 15.28
CA PRO A 75 2.85 7.85 15.31
C PRO A 75 4.05 7.57 14.41
N TYR A 76 4.41 6.29 14.22
CA TYR A 76 5.49 5.91 13.31
C TYR A 76 5.12 6.14 11.85
N LEU A 77 3.88 5.83 11.46
CA LEU A 77 3.42 6.09 10.11
C LEU A 77 3.32 7.59 9.83
N ASP A 78 2.76 8.36 10.77
CA ASP A 78 2.64 9.82 10.66
C ASP A 78 4.02 10.47 10.49
N ARG A 79 5.02 10.02 11.27
CA ARG A 79 6.39 10.50 11.13
C ARG A 79 7.02 10.16 9.78
N GLN A 80 6.73 8.98 9.23
CA GLN A 80 7.17 8.59 7.89
C GLN A 80 6.54 9.50 6.82
N LEU A 81 5.24 9.76 6.89
CA LEU A 81 4.53 10.66 5.98
C LEU A 81 5.07 12.09 6.04
N GLU A 82 5.32 12.60 7.24
CA GLU A 82 5.89 13.93 7.48
C GLU A 82 7.30 14.10 6.88
N ILE A 83 8.16 13.09 7.04
CA ILE A 83 9.55 13.13 6.53
C ILE A 83 9.58 12.96 5.02
N ILE A 84 8.83 11.99 4.48
CA ILE A 84 8.88 11.61 3.06
C ILE A 84 8.13 12.62 2.21
N ARG A 85 7.06 13.21 2.72
CA ARG A 85 6.18 14.15 2.01
C ARG A 85 5.78 13.61 0.63
N PRO A 86 5.07 12.46 0.60
CA PRO A 86 4.71 11.84 -0.67
C PRO A 86 3.76 12.73 -1.46
N ARG A 87 3.88 12.72 -2.80
CA ARG A 87 2.89 13.33 -3.68
C ARG A 87 1.64 12.47 -3.78
N VAL A 88 1.84 11.16 -3.85
CA VAL A 88 0.76 10.19 -3.90
C VAL A 88 1.03 9.06 -2.90
N VAL A 89 -0.01 8.68 -2.17
CA VAL A 89 -0.01 7.49 -1.30
C VAL A 89 -0.90 6.43 -1.95
N LEU A 90 -0.32 5.25 -2.23
CA LEU A 90 -1.04 4.07 -2.70
C LEU A 90 -1.35 3.16 -1.53
N CYS A 91 -2.62 3.04 -1.15
CA CYS A 91 -3.11 2.19 -0.09
C CYS A 91 -3.43 0.79 -0.64
N LEU A 92 -2.74 -0.25 -0.15
CA LEU A 92 -2.98 -1.64 -0.56
C LEU A 92 -3.98 -2.31 0.38
N GLY A 93 -5.21 -2.48 -0.11
CA GLY A 93 -6.32 -3.11 0.60
C GLY A 93 -7.14 -2.17 1.48
N SER A 94 -8.29 -2.67 1.94
CA SER A 94 -9.24 -1.89 2.75
C SER A 94 -8.64 -1.39 4.08
N PRO A 95 -7.82 -2.15 4.82
CA PRO A 95 -7.28 -1.64 6.09
C PRO A 95 -6.46 -0.36 5.93
N SER A 96 -5.57 -0.30 4.92
CA SER A 96 -4.78 0.90 4.65
C SER A 96 -5.63 2.06 4.13
N ALA A 97 -6.62 1.78 3.27
CA ALA A 97 -7.55 2.78 2.78
C ALA A 97 -8.44 3.35 3.89
N ASN A 98 -8.94 2.50 4.81
CA ASN A 98 -9.70 2.94 5.99
C ASN A 98 -8.87 3.83 6.94
N ALA A 99 -7.60 3.53 7.09
CA ALA A 99 -6.71 4.27 7.99
C ALA A 99 -6.26 5.63 7.42
N LEU A 100 -6.17 5.75 6.09
CA LEU A 100 -5.53 6.88 5.42
C LEU A 100 -6.44 7.70 4.51
N ILE A 101 -7.56 7.16 4.05
CA ILE A 101 -8.49 7.88 3.17
C ILE A 101 -9.74 8.25 3.97
N HIS A 102 -10.60 7.27 4.25
CA HIS A 102 -11.77 7.46 5.11
C HIS A 102 -12.25 6.12 5.67
N THR A 103 -12.97 6.15 6.78
CA THR A 103 -13.58 4.97 7.40
C THR A 103 -14.65 4.35 6.51
N ASN A 104 -14.86 3.04 6.62
CA ASN A 104 -15.81 2.27 5.82
C ASN A 104 -15.53 2.28 4.31
N PHE A 105 -14.25 2.36 3.93
CA PHE A 105 -13.81 2.35 2.54
C PHE A 105 -14.21 1.04 1.82
N ARG A 106 -14.97 1.15 0.76
CA ARG A 106 -15.46 0.02 -0.03
C ARG A 106 -14.51 -0.25 -1.20
N ILE A 107 -13.49 -1.05 -0.96
CA ILE A 107 -12.36 -1.25 -1.89
C ILE A 107 -12.81 -1.62 -3.32
N MET A 108 -13.83 -2.48 -3.48
CA MET A 108 -14.29 -2.90 -4.82
C MET A 108 -15.01 -1.79 -5.60
N GLN A 109 -15.48 -0.75 -4.93
CA GLN A 109 -16.22 0.36 -5.54
C GLN A 109 -15.40 1.64 -5.65
N GLU A 110 -14.45 1.84 -4.75
CA GLU A 110 -13.73 3.11 -4.58
C GLU A 110 -12.26 3.03 -4.96
N ARG A 111 -11.70 1.81 -5.19
CA ARG A 111 -10.33 1.68 -5.68
C ARG A 111 -10.11 2.43 -7.00
N GLY A 112 -8.88 2.82 -7.25
CA GLY A 112 -8.52 3.52 -8.48
C GLY A 112 -8.95 5.00 -8.54
N ARG A 113 -9.69 5.49 -7.54
CA ARG A 113 -10.05 6.91 -7.41
C ARG A 113 -9.01 7.66 -6.59
N PHE A 114 -8.79 8.92 -6.91
CA PHE A 114 -7.92 9.82 -6.15
C PHE A 114 -8.73 10.60 -5.13
N PHE A 115 -8.17 10.70 -3.93
CA PHE A 115 -8.72 11.43 -2.79
C PHE A 115 -7.69 12.44 -2.31
N GLU A 116 -8.10 13.68 -2.07
CA GLU A 116 -7.27 14.66 -1.39
C GLU A 116 -7.09 14.28 0.08
N VAL A 117 -5.88 14.39 0.60
CA VAL A 117 -5.55 14.01 1.98
C VAL A 117 -4.54 15.01 2.57
N PRO A 118 -4.55 15.23 3.90
CA PRO A 118 -3.73 16.29 4.50
C PRO A 118 -2.22 16.01 4.51
N PHE A 119 -1.80 14.78 4.26
CA PHE A 119 -0.40 14.34 4.35
C PHE A 119 0.24 14.04 2.99
N ALA A 120 -0.50 14.19 1.90
CA ALA A 120 -0.05 14.04 0.51
C ALA A 120 -0.97 14.84 -0.41
N ASP A 121 -0.57 15.08 -1.66
CA ASP A 121 -1.48 15.73 -2.61
C ASP A 121 -2.69 14.82 -2.89
N TYR A 122 -2.45 13.49 -3.03
CA TYR A 122 -3.50 12.52 -3.23
C TYR A 122 -3.21 11.18 -2.56
N ALA A 123 -4.28 10.47 -2.20
CA ALA A 123 -4.27 9.04 -1.90
C ALA A 123 -5.13 8.30 -2.93
N ILE A 124 -4.76 7.06 -3.22
CA ILE A 124 -5.48 6.13 -4.08
C ILE A 124 -5.43 4.75 -3.45
N ALA A 125 -6.50 3.97 -3.54
CA ALA A 125 -6.52 2.61 -3.03
C ALA A 125 -6.47 1.58 -4.18
N ALA A 126 -5.82 0.45 -3.92
CA ALA A 126 -5.73 -0.70 -4.81
C ALA A 126 -5.97 -2.00 -4.05
N LEU A 127 -6.21 -3.09 -4.77
CA LEU A 127 -6.34 -4.42 -4.18
C LEU A 127 -5.01 -4.85 -3.54
N HIS A 128 -5.10 -5.49 -2.36
CA HIS A 128 -3.91 -6.01 -1.70
C HIS A 128 -3.38 -7.25 -2.45
N PRO A 129 -2.06 -7.36 -2.69
CA PRO A 129 -1.49 -8.52 -3.39
C PRO A 129 -1.85 -9.89 -2.78
N ALA A 130 -1.96 -9.98 -1.45
CA ALA A 130 -2.38 -11.21 -0.77
C ALA A 130 -3.83 -11.62 -1.09
N TYR A 131 -4.72 -10.66 -1.36
CA TYR A 131 -6.07 -10.96 -1.85
C TYR A 131 -6.02 -11.57 -3.26
N ILE A 132 -5.20 -10.98 -4.14
CA ILE A 132 -5.02 -11.45 -5.53
C ILE A 132 -4.49 -12.88 -5.56
N LEU A 133 -3.50 -13.19 -4.72
CA LEU A 133 -2.91 -14.53 -4.61
C LEU A 133 -3.89 -15.62 -4.16
N ARG A 134 -5.04 -15.27 -3.57
CA ARG A 134 -6.10 -16.22 -3.21
C ARG A 134 -7.09 -16.47 -4.36
N GLN A 135 -6.99 -15.74 -5.43
CA GLN A 135 -7.81 -15.96 -6.62
C GLN A 135 -7.18 -17.03 -7.50
N GLY A 136 -7.96 -17.66 -8.37
CA GLY A 136 -7.51 -18.66 -9.31
C GLY A 136 -7.91 -18.34 -10.76
N GLY A 137 -7.23 -18.96 -11.72
CA GLY A 137 -7.61 -18.92 -13.11
C GLY A 137 -7.77 -17.51 -13.70
N GLN A 138 -8.90 -17.26 -14.35
CA GLN A 138 -9.20 -15.97 -14.97
C GLN A 138 -9.34 -14.85 -13.91
N ALA A 139 -9.99 -15.14 -12.78
CA ALA A 139 -10.15 -14.16 -11.70
C ALA A 139 -8.81 -13.61 -11.19
N PHE A 140 -7.79 -14.45 -11.08
CA PHE A 140 -6.43 -13.99 -10.72
C PHE A 140 -5.89 -12.98 -11.74
N ARG A 141 -6.03 -13.29 -13.06
CA ARG A 141 -5.53 -12.39 -14.10
C ARG A 141 -6.25 -11.06 -14.10
N ASP A 142 -7.57 -11.06 -13.93
CA ASP A 142 -8.40 -9.86 -13.96
C ASP A 142 -8.09 -8.94 -12.77
N VAL A 143 -8.06 -9.48 -11.53
CA VAL A 143 -7.76 -8.66 -10.35
C VAL A 143 -6.29 -8.23 -10.28
N ARG A 144 -5.36 -9.01 -10.83
CA ARG A 144 -3.97 -8.61 -10.98
C ARG A 144 -3.84 -7.44 -11.97
N ALA A 145 -4.54 -7.49 -13.10
CA ALA A 145 -4.55 -6.40 -14.07
C ALA A 145 -5.08 -5.09 -13.46
N THR A 146 -6.09 -5.18 -12.55
CA THR A 146 -6.57 -3.99 -11.84
C THR A 146 -5.52 -3.40 -10.92
N LEU A 147 -4.71 -4.21 -10.23
CA LEU A 147 -3.60 -3.71 -9.41
C LEU A 147 -2.54 -3.01 -10.27
N VAL A 148 -2.18 -3.60 -11.42
CA VAL A 148 -1.24 -2.99 -12.38
C VAL A 148 -1.77 -1.62 -12.85
N ALA A 149 -3.06 -1.53 -13.19
CA ALA A 149 -3.69 -0.28 -13.61
C ALA A 149 -3.67 0.80 -12.50
N ASP A 150 -3.99 0.43 -11.24
CA ASP A 150 -3.99 1.36 -10.11
C ASP A 150 -2.58 1.89 -9.79
N ILE A 151 -1.57 1.02 -9.86
CA ILE A 151 -0.16 1.43 -9.72
C ILE A 151 0.22 2.39 -10.86
N GLY A 152 -0.21 2.10 -12.08
CA GLY A 152 0.01 2.96 -13.25
C GLY A 152 -0.62 4.33 -13.07
N ALA A 153 -1.86 4.38 -12.60
CA ALA A 153 -2.56 5.64 -12.30
C ALA A 153 -1.82 6.46 -11.23
N ALA A 154 -1.40 5.81 -10.14
CA ALA A 154 -0.63 6.48 -9.08
C ALA A 154 0.69 7.07 -9.60
N ARG A 155 1.43 6.31 -10.44
CA ARG A 155 2.66 6.78 -11.08
C ARG A 155 2.42 8.00 -11.98
N LEU A 156 1.41 7.92 -12.83
CA LEU A 156 1.08 9.01 -13.76
C LEU A 156 0.68 10.27 -13.01
N LYS A 157 -0.07 10.16 -11.91
CA LYS A 157 -0.43 11.29 -11.07
C LYS A 157 0.80 11.96 -10.44
N VAL A 158 1.80 11.20 -9.98
CA VAL A 158 3.06 11.77 -9.50
C VAL A 158 3.78 12.56 -10.60
N VAL A 159 3.80 12.03 -11.83
CA VAL A 159 4.42 12.72 -12.98
C VAL A 159 3.67 14.01 -13.34
N GLU A 160 2.34 13.97 -13.33
CA GLU A 160 1.47 15.14 -13.58
C GLU A 160 1.77 16.27 -12.59
N ILE A 161 1.78 15.97 -11.28
CA ILE A 161 2.05 16.94 -10.23
C ILE A 161 3.43 17.58 -10.41
N ARG A 162 4.46 16.77 -10.65
CA ARG A 162 5.82 17.28 -10.87
C ARG A 162 5.94 18.18 -12.10
N LYS A 163 5.23 17.86 -13.17
CA LYS A 163 5.21 18.69 -14.38
C LYS A 163 4.50 20.02 -14.13
N ALA A 164 3.43 20.03 -13.34
CA ALA A 164 2.72 21.26 -12.97
C ALA A 164 3.62 22.17 -12.13
N GLU A 165 4.32 21.63 -11.13
CA GLU A 165 5.28 22.39 -10.31
C GLU A 165 6.42 23.00 -11.14
N ALA A 166 6.99 22.22 -12.06
CA ALA A 166 8.07 22.72 -12.92
C ALA A 166 7.64 23.90 -13.82
N LYS A 167 6.36 23.96 -14.22
CA LYS A 167 5.80 25.06 -15.00
C LYS A 167 5.53 26.32 -14.17
N THR A 168 5.34 26.18 -12.85
CA THR A 168 5.03 27.32 -11.97
C THR A 168 6.31 28.06 -11.52
N LEU A 169 7.48 27.47 -11.73
CA LEU A 169 8.78 28.05 -11.38
C LEU A 169 9.38 28.95 -12.46
N PHE A 170 8.70 29.10 -13.59
CA PHE A 170 9.07 29.98 -14.72
C PHE A 170 7.90 30.87 -15.11
#